data_53cb2660f22c851b22255b6f6097f693
#
_entry.id   53cb2660f22c851b22255b6f6097f693
#
_cell.length_a   1.000
_cell.length_b   1.000
_cell.length_c   1.000
_cell.angle_alpha   90.00
_cell.angle_beta   90.00
_cell.angle_gamma   90.00
#
_symmetry.space_group_name_H-M   'P 1'
#
loop_
_entity.id
_entity.type
_entity.pdbx_description
1 polymer ?
#
loop_
_entity_poly.entity_id
_entity_poly.type
_entity_poly.pdbx_seq_one_letter_code
_entity_poly.pdbx_strand_id
1 'polypeptide(L)'
;LIAQNDSRKQEIAFAQTYFAVQTRKAEIIEQKILQYERVQARHKLAETEKELSKVIFEQTGSDQKFALIRSKGDQSIFNKTTQQMKDKWRIKNKLIADFMSTILLKAKDFATEITIFNAKDKKM
;
A
#
# COMPACT_ATOMS: atom_id res chain seq x y z
N LEU A 1 31.28 34.37 35.94
CA LEU A 1 31.74 33.30 35.04
C LEU A 1 30.89 32.06 35.14
N ILE A 2 30.60 31.56 36.34
CA ILE A 2 29.76 30.38 36.55
C ILE A 2 28.33 30.66 36.10
N ALA A 3 27.78 31.83 36.41
CA ALA A 3 26.43 32.21 35.99
C ALA A 3 26.29 32.32 34.47
N GLN A 4 27.30 32.84 33.80
CA GLN A 4 27.30 32.90 32.34
C GLN A 4 27.39 31.51 31.68
N ASN A 5 28.19 30.60 32.24
CA ASN A 5 28.28 29.23 31.76
C ASN A 5 26.98 28.48 31.94
N ASP A 6 26.31 28.68 33.08
CA ASP A 6 25.01 28.04 33.35
C ASP A 6 23.93 28.54 32.39
N SER A 7 23.88 29.86 32.15
CA SER A 7 22.95 30.47 31.23
C SER A 7 23.18 29.95 29.80
N ARG A 8 24.45 29.85 29.40
CA ARG A 8 24.82 29.35 28.07
C ARG A 8 24.45 27.89 27.91
N LYS A 9 24.68 27.07 28.92
CA LYS A 9 24.27 25.66 28.92
C LYS A 9 22.76 25.51 28.83
N GLN A 10 21.99 26.35 29.50
CA GLN A 10 20.54 26.36 29.46
C GLN A 10 20.03 26.71 28.05
N GLU A 11 20.64 27.73 27.43
CA GLU A 11 20.28 28.10 26.05
C GLU A 11 20.55 26.98 25.04
N ILE A 12 21.71 26.32 25.20
CA ILE A 12 22.06 25.18 24.33
C ILE A 12 21.09 24.02 24.53
N ALA A 13 20.77 23.70 25.78
CA ALA A 13 19.82 22.63 26.12
C ALA A 13 18.43 22.95 25.56
N PHE A 14 18.00 24.20 25.68
CA PHE A 14 16.71 24.64 25.11
C PHE A 14 16.69 24.46 23.59
N ALA A 15 17.76 24.92 22.91
CA ALA A 15 17.87 24.80 21.48
C ALA A 15 17.85 23.34 21.04
N GLN A 16 18.57 22.45 21.72
CA GLN A 16 18.57 21.02 21.44
C GLN A 16 17.18 20.38 21.58
N THR A 17 16.49 20.75 22.67
CA THR A 17 15.12 20.27 22.91
C THR A 17 14.17 20.77 21.84
N TYR A 18 14.27 22.05 21.47
CA TYR A 18 13.45 22.63 20.43
C TYR A 18 13.64 21.89 19.11
N PHE A 19 14.89 21.68 18.67
CA PHE A 19 15.17 20.97 17.43
C PHE A 19 14.71 19.51 17.46
N ALA A 20 14.88 18.84 18.61
CA ALA A 20 14.40 17.46 18.76
C ALA A 20 12.87 17.38 18.63
N VAL A 21 12.15 18.32 19.24
CA VAL A 21 10.69 18.38 19.14
C VAL A 21 10.25 18.66 17.71
N GLN A 22 10.89 19.62 17.01
CA GLN A 22 10.55 19.94 15.63
C GLN A 22 10.85 18.77 14.69
N THR A 23 11.97 18.08 14.88
CA THR A 23 12.33 16.89 14.10
C THR A 23 11.27 15.79 14.31
N ARG A 24 10.87 15.55 15.56
CA ARG A 24 9.86 14.53 15.86
C ARG A 24 8.52 14.87 15.24
N LYS A 25 8.11 16.14 15.26
CA LYS A 25 6.88 16.58 14.59
C LYS A 25 6.94 16.34 13.09
N ALA A 26 8.07 16.65 12.45
CA ALA A 26 8.28 16.42 11.04
C ALA A 26 8.19 14.94 10.70
N GLU A 27 8.81 14.06 11.50
CA GLU A 27 8.75 12.62 11.33
C GLU A 27 7.32 12.09 11.45
N ILE A 28 6.56 12.57 12.42
CA ILE A 28 5.17 12.16 12.63
C ILE A 28 4.31 12.56 11.44
N ILE A 29 4.49 13.78 10.92
CA ILE A 29 3.75 14.27 9.74
C ILE A 29 4.10 13.41 8.52
N GLU A 30 5.39 13.13 8.32
CA GLU A 30 5.83 12.28 7.21
C GLU A 30 5.23 10.88 7.30
N GLN A 31 5.23 10.26 8.48
CA GLN A 31 4.62 8.95 8.68
C GLN A 31 3.11 8.98 8.39
N LYS A 32 2.42 10.04 8.78
CA LYS A 32 0.99 10.19 8.50
C LYS A 32 0.71 10.33 7.01
N ILE A 33 1.56 11.08 6.29
CA ILE A 33 1.44 11.22 4.84
C ILE A 33 1.63 9.86 4.15
N LEU A 34 2.66 9.10 4.53
CA LEU A 34 2.93 7.77 3.99
C LEU A 34 1.76 6.81 4.27
N GLN A 35 1.22 6.86 5.47
CA GLN A 35 0.07 6.03 5.84
C GLN A 35 -1.17 6.42 5.04
N TYR A 36 -1.41 7.70 4.84
CA TYR A 36 -2.51 8.19 4.02
C TYR A 36 -2.37 7.70 2.58
N GLU A 37 -1.19 7.81 1.99
CA GLU A 37 -0.93 7.33 0.62
C GLU A 37 -1.18 5.84 0.50
N ARG A 38 -0.77 5.06 1.50
CA ARG A 38 -1.00 3.61 1.53
C ARG A 38 -2.50 3.29 1.57
N VAL A 39 -3.24 3.99 2.41
CA VAL A 39 -4.71 3.81 2.52
C VAL A 39 -5.37 4.16 1.20
N GLN A 40 -4.96 5.24 0.54
CA GLN A 40 -5.49 5.62 -0.76
C GLN A 40 -5.17 4.57 -1.84
N ALA A 41 -3.94 4.05 -1.85
CA ALA A 41 -3.55 3.00 -2.79
C ALA A 41 -4.35 1.72 -2.57
N ARG A 42 -4.59 1.34 -1.31
CA ARG A 42 -5.41 0.19 -0.94
C ARG A 42 -6.86 0.36 -1.38
N HIS A 43 -7.40 1.55 -1.17
CA HIS A 43 -8.77 1.88 -1.58
C HIS A 43 -8.91 1.83 -3.10
N LYS A 44 -7.96 2.42 -3.83
CA LYS A 44 -7.93 2.41 -5.29
C LYS A 44 -7.88 0.98 -5.83
N LEU A 45 -7.05 0.12 -5.23
CA LEU A 45 -6.97 -1.28 -5.62
C LEU A 45 -8.31 -1.99 -5.40
N ALA A 46 -8.96 -1.74 -4.27
CA ALA A 46 -10.27 -2.35 -3.99
C ALA A 46 -11.30 -1.96 -5.05
N GLU A 47 -11.32 -0.71 -5.47
CA GLU A 47 -12.22 -0.24 -6.52
C GLU A 47 -11.91 -0.90 -7.86
N THR A 48 -10.64 -1.01 -8.23
CA THR A 48 -10.19 -1.62 -9.48
C THR A 48 -10.50 -3.12 -9.50
N GLU A 49 -10.29 -3.82 -8.39
CA GLU A 49 -10.64 -5.24 -8.28
C GLU A 49 -12.14 -5.46 -8.40
N LYS A 50 -12.94 -4.55 -7.84
CA LYS A 50 -14.39 -4.60 -7.95
C LYS A 50 -14.83 -4.43 -9.40
N GLU A 51 -14.20 -3.52 -10.15
CA GLU A 51 -14.47 -3.33 -11.56
C GLU A 51 -14.09 -4.57 -12.36
N LEU A 52 -12.93 -5.18 -12.08
CA LEU A 52 -12.52 -6.42 -12.74
C LEU A 52 -13.52 -7.54 -12.49
N SER A 53 -13.98 -7.70 -11.25
CA SER A 53 -14.99 -8.70 -10.90
C SER A 53 -16.26 -8.50 -11.72
N LYS A 54 -16.70 -7.24 -11.87
CA LYS A 54 -17.87 -6.90 -12.69
C LYS A 54 -17.68 -7.27 -14.15
N VAL A 55 -16.52 -6.95 -14.73
CA VAL A 55 -16.21 -7.27 -16.13
C VAL A 55 -16.21 -8.78 -16.35
N ILE A 56 -15.59 -9.53 -15.44
CA ILE A 56 -15.54 -11.00 -15.52
C ILE A 56 -16.96 -11.58 -15.44
N PHE A 57 -17.78 -11.10 -14.52
CA PHE A 57 -19.15 -11.54 -14.36
C PHE A 57 -19.97 -11.27 -15.63
N GLU A 58 -19.82 -10.09 -16.24
CA GLU A 58 -20.52 -9.74 -17.48
C GLU A 58 -20.12 -10.64 -18.65
N GLN A 59 -18.86 -11.08 -18.70
CA GLN A 59 -18.35 -11.91 -19.79
C GLN A 59 -18.62 -13.41 -19.61
N THR A 60 -18.60 -13.89 -18.37
CA THR A 60 -18.66 -15.33 -18.06
C THR A 60 -19.95 -15.76 -17.38
N GLY A 61 -20.73 -14.80 -16.88
CA GLY A 61 -21.91 -15.08 -16.07
C GLY A 61 -21.62 -15.65 -14.70
N SER A 62 -20.35 -15.66 -14.29
CA SER A 62 -19.91 -16.19 -13.00
C SER A 62 -18.69 -15.45 -12.52
N ASP A 63 -18.58 -15.27 -11.19
CA ASP A 63 -17.42 -14.68 -10.56
C ASP A 63 -16.39 -15.71 -10.08
N GLN A 64 -16.60 -17.00 -10.39
CA GLN A 64 -15.69 -18.07 -9.99
C GLN A 64 -14.28 -17.92 -10.59
N LYS A 65 -14.16 -17.31 -11.75
CA LYS A 65 -12.87 -17.11 -12.42
C LYS A 65 -12.07 -15.94 -11.86
N PHE A 66 -12.69 -15.10 -11.07
CA PHE A 66 -12.02 -13.93 -10.49
C PHE A 66 -10.81 -14.32 -9.65
N ALA A 67 -10.96 -15.28 -8.76
CA ALA A 67 -9.86 -15.74 -7.89
C ALA A 67 -8.70 -16.30 -8.73
N LEU A 68 -9.00 -17.06 -9.79
CA LEU A 68 -7.99 -17.61 -10.67
C LEU A 68 -7.23 -16.52 -11.42
N ILE A 69 -7.94 -15.55 -11.99
CA ILE A 69 -7.33 -14.43 -12.72
C ILE A 69 -6.48 -13.59 -11.78
N ARG A 70 -6.97 -13.32 -10.57
CA ARG A 70 -6.22 -12.60 -9.55
C ARG A 70 -4.92 -13.32 -9.18
N SER A 71 -4.99 -14.63 -8.99
CA SER A 71 -3.81 -15.43 -8.67
C SER A 71 -2.78 -15.42 -9.80
N LYS A 72 -3.25 -15.49 -11.05
CA LYS A 72 -2.36 -15.39 -12.22
C LYS A 72 -1.71 -14.01 -12.32
N GLY A 73 -2.45 -12.96 -11.99
CA GLY A 73 -1.91 -11.61 -11.94
C GLY A 73 -0.82 -11.48 -10.87
N ASP A 74 -1.05 -12.01 -9.69
CA ASP A 74 -0.07 -12.02 -8.61
C ASP A 74 1.18 -12.79 -9.03
N GLN A 75 1.02 -13.94 -9.69
CA GLN A 75 2.14 -14.73 -10.18
C GLN A 75 2.96 -13.98 -11.23
N SER A 76 2.32 -13.22 -12.10
CA SER A 76 3.00 -12.43 -13.12
C SER A 76 3.84 -11.30 -12.52
N ILE A 77 3.34 -10.64 -11.47
CA ILE A 77 4.02 -9.50 -10.84
C ILE A 77 5.06 -9.97 -9.83
N PHE A 78 4.69 -10.91 -8.96
CA PHE A 78 5.46 -11.30 -7.79
C PHE A 78 6.15 -12.66 -7.93
N ASN A 79 5.95 -13.34 -9.06
CA ASN A 79 6.42 -14.70 -9.31
C ASN A 79 5.91 -15.71 -8.27
N LYS A 80 4.75 -15.42 -7.67
CA LYS A 80 4.09 -16.27 -6.67
C LYS A 80 2.58 -16.14 -6.79
N THR A 81 1.87 -17.25 -6.57
CA THR A 81 0.41 -17.21 -6.49
C THR A 81 -0.05 -16.48 -5.23
N THR A 82 -1.31 -16.10 -5.19
CA THR A 82 -1.90 -15.47 -4.00
C THR A 82 -1.70 -16.35 -2.76
N GLN A 83 -1.93 -17.64 -2.88
CA GLN A 83 -1.77 -18.57 -1.75
C GLN A 83 -0.30 -18.69 -1.31
N GLN A 84 0.64 -18.73 -2.26
CA GLN A 84 2.06 -18.76 -1.94
C GLN A 84 2.51 -17.50 -1.20
N MET A 85 1.97 -16.33 -1.59
CA MET A 85 2.26 -15.08 -0.90
C MET A 85 1.70 -15.09 0.53
N LYS A 86 0.47 -15.58 0.71
CA LYS A 86 -0.13 -15.72 2.04
C LYS A 86 0.71 -16.63 2.93
N ASP A 87 1.15 -17.76 2.39
CA ASP A 87 1.99 -18.70 3.13
C ASP A 87 3.33 -18.07 3.53
N LYS A 88 3.97 -17.37 2.60
CA LYS A 88 5.25 -16.69 2.87
C LYS A 88 5.11 -15.64 3.97
N TRP A 89 4.03 -14.88 3.96
CA TRP A 89 3.79 -13.80 4.91
C TRP A 89 3.06 -14.27 6.17
N ARG A 90 2.75 -15.57 6.26
CA ARG A 90 2.03 -16.18 7.37
C ARG A 90 0.65 -15.53 7.61
N ILE A 91 -0.04 -15.22 6.53
CA ILE A 91 -1.37 -14.62 6.55
C ILE A 91 -2.41 -15.73 6.47
N LYS A 92 -3.32 -15.77 7.45
CA LYS A 92 -4.44 -16.72 7.45
C LYS A 92 -5.75 -15.94 7.40
N ASN A 93 -6.65 -16.32 6.49
CA ASN A 93 -8.00 -15.79 6.39
C ASN A 93 -8.09 -14.26 6.25
N LYS A 94 -7.03 -13.61 5.73
CA LYS A 94 -7.01 -12.17 5.48
C LYS A 94 -6.58 -11.90 4.03
N LEU A 95 -6.94 -10.72 3.53
CA LEU A 95 -6.55 -10.31 2.19
C LEU A 95 -5.08 -9.90 2.18
N ILE A 96 -4.33 -10.35 1.18
CA ILE A 96 -2.90 -10.01 1.06
C ILE A 96 -2.69 -8.51 0.90
N ALA A 97 -3.65 -7.80 0.28
CA ALA A 97 -3.55 -6.36 0.07
C ALA A 97 -3.45 -5.57 1.38
N ASP A 98 -3.98 -6.09 2.48
CA ASP A 98 -3.88 -5.43 3.79
C ASP A 98 -2.45 -5.44 4.36
N PHE A 99 -1.57 -6.27 3.81
CA PHE A 99 -0.18 -6.42 4.24
C PHE A 99 0.84 -5.91 3.21
N MET A 100 0.37 -5.33 2.10
CA MET A 100 1.23 -4.84 1.04
C MET A 100 1.70 -3.41 1.30
N SER A 101 2.94 -3.12 0.88
CA SER A 101 3.44 -1.75 0.83
C SER A 101 2.72 -0.95 -0.25
N THR A 102 2.84 0.37 -0.20
CA THR A 102 2.22 1.27 -1.19
C THR A 102 2.63 0.92 -2.61
N ILE A 103 3.91 0.66 -2.85
CA ILE A 103 4.38 0.36 -4.21
C ILE A 103 3.83 -0.97 -4.73
N LEU A 104 3.71 -1.99 -3.87
CA LEU A 104 3.11 -3.25 -4.26
C LEU A 104 1.63 -3.11 -4.56
N LEU A 105 0.92 -2.29 -3.78
CA LEU A 105 -0.50 -1.99 -4.04
C LEU A 105 -0.67 -1.30 -5.38
N LYS A 106 0.18 -0.32 -5.70
CA LYS A 106 0.12 0.38 -6.98
C LYS A 106 0.46 -0.53 -8.15
N ALA A 107 1.45 -1.42 -7.99
CA ALA A 107 1.80 -2.39 -9.03
C ALA A 107 0.64 -3.34 -9.30
N LYS A 108 0.01 -3.83 -8.26
CA LYS A 108 -1.14 -4.72 -8.37
C LYS A 108 -2.34 -4.02 -9.01
N ASP A 109 -2.60 -2.77 -8.64
CA ASP A 109 -3.65 -1.95 -9.23
C ASP A 109 -3.42 -1.77 -10.73
N PHE A 110 -2.21 -1.41 -11.13
CA PHE A 110 -1.84 -1.24 -12.53
C PHE A 110 -2.05 -2.53 -13.33
N ALA A 111 -1.59 -3.66 -12.81
CA ALA A 111 -1.78 -4.95 -13.46
C ALA A 111 -3.26 -5.32 -13.59
N THR A 112 -4.05 -5.00 -12.58
CA THR A 112 -5.50 -5.23 -12.59
C THR A 112 -6.17 -4.35 -13.65
N GLU A 113 -5.77 -3.09 -13.76
CA GLU A 113 -6.27 -2.18 -14.79
C GLU A 113 -5.93 -2.66 -16.20
N ILE A 114 -4.71 -3.19 -16.42
CA ILE A 114 -4.32 -3.78 -17.70
C ILE A 114 -5.21 -5.00 -18.03
N THR A 115 -5.48 -5.82 -17.02
CA THR A 115 -6.35 -6.99 -17.21
C THR A 115 -7.76 -6.57 -17.60
N ILE A 116 -8.30 -5.53 -16.98
CA ILE A 116 -9.61 -4.96 -17.33
C ILE A 116 -9.60 -4.46 -18.77
N PHE A 117 -8.59 -3.69 -19.14
CA PHE A 117 -8.45 -3.14 -20.49
C PHE A 117 -8.41 -4.26 -21.52
N ASN A 118 -7.59 -5.28 -21.29
CA ASN A 118 -7.48 -6.41 -22.22
C ASN A 118 -8.78 -7.21 -22.31
N ALA A 119 -9.48 -7.39 -21.21
CA ALA A 119 -10.75 -8.09 -21.19
C ALA A 119 -11.82 -7.35 -21.99
N LYS A 120 -11.87 -6.03 -21.88
CA LYS A 120 -12.81 -5.21 -22.63
C LYS A 120 -12.44 -5.16 -24.12
N ASP A 121 -11.17 -5.08 -24.44
CA ASP A 121 -10.67 -5.02 -25.82
C ASP A 121 -10.95 -6.31 -26.57
N LYS A 122 -10.73 -7.46 -25.95
CA LYS A 122 -10.97 -8.76 -26.56
C LYS A 122 -12.46 -9.03 -26.85
N LYS A 123 -13.35 -8.32 -26.21
CA LYS A 123 -14.78 -8.47 -26.42
C LYS A 123 -15.25 -7.82 -27.72
N MET A 124 -14.47 -6.88 -28.20
CA MET A 124 -14.74 -6.23 -29.48
C MET A 124 -14.14 -7.00 -30.63
#